data_00bef1f33054bac5a387791a9e1293d6
#
_entry.id   00bef1f33054bac5a387791a9e1293d6
#
_cell.length_a   1.000
_cell.length_b   1.000
_cell.length_c   1.000
_cell.angle_alpha   90.00
_cell.angle_beta   90.00
_cell.angle_gamma   90.00
#
_symmetry.space_group_name_H-M   'P 1'
#
loop_
_entity.id
_entity.type
_entity.pdbx_description
1 polymer ?
#
loop_
_entity_poly.entity_id
_entity_poly.type
_entity_poly.pdbx_seq_one_letter_code
_entity_poly.pdbx_strand_id
1 'polypeptide(L)'
;YEFSSSFFKVRGLDTENASLHINGIKMNKIYNGRPQWSNWGGLNDVLRNQELSNGLIPLKYSFGGALGSNNINVKASEYGQGGRVTYSSSNRSYANRLMTSYNSGMLNDGWAYSISIGRRWGDEGYQDASFYDSNSAFLSVEKILNDNHSLNFVAIYAPNRRGKVSPNTQEVYDLKGTKYNEYWGYQDGEKRNSRVKRVVEPIVILNHDWEINESSSLETSLGFQFGDLGNSRLDYAGGGNPSPAYYQDLPSYFLGDEDGPNYEGAYLAQENFVNNGQI
;
A
#
# COMPACT_ATOMS: atom_id res chain seq x y z
N TYR A 1 9.31 13.94 -2.67
CA TYR A 1 7.96 13.45 -2.37
C TYR A 1 7.38 12.78 -3.60
N GLU A 2 7.01 11.51 -3.49
CA GLU A 2 6.30 10.78 -4.53
C GLU A 2 4.81 10.74 -4.19
N PHE A 3 3.96 11.05 -5.15
CA PHE A 3 2.50 11.00 -5.00
C PHE A 3 1.92 9.58 -5.14
N SER A 4 2.74 8.57 -5.36
CA SER A 4 2.34 7.17 -5.48
C SER A 4 3.19 6.26 -4.60
N SER A 5 2.83 4.98 -4.55
CA SER A 5 3.58 3.99 -3.78
C SER A 5 5.01 3.88 -4.28
N SER A 6 5.97 3.98 -3.38
CA SER A 6 7.36 3.64 -3.63
C SER A 6 7.70 2.31 -2.95
N PHE A 7 8.48 1.49 -3.63
CA PHE A 7 8.95 0.21 -3.12
C PHE A 7 10.45 0.28 -2.94
N PHE A 8 10.90 0.21 -1.71
CA PHE A 8 12.31 0.18 -1.38
C PHE A 8 12.56 -0.72 -0.18
N LYS A 9 13.76 -1.27 -0.10
CA LYS A 9 14.22 -2.06 1.04
C LYS A 9 15.17 -1.23 1.88
N VAL A 10 14.74 -0.85 3.09
CA VAL A 10 15.60 -0.13 4.03
C VAL A 10 16.73 -1.07 4.45
N ARG A 11 17.99 -0.65 4.27
CA ARG A 11 19.19 -1.47 4.58
C ARG A 11 19.16 -2.85 3.89
N GLY A 12 18.48 -2.98 2.73
CA GLY A 12 18.34 -4.26 2.04
C GLY A 12 17.38 -5.27 2.70
N LEU A 13 16.77 -4.93 3.85
CA LEU A 13 15.86 -5.82 4.59
C LEU A 13 14.40 -5.66 4.13
N ASP A 14 13.65 -6.74 4.26
CA ASP A 14 12.22 -6.75 3.99
C ASP A 14 11.41 -6.10 5.13
N THR A 15 10.25 -5.54 4.80
CA THR A 15 9.40 -4.77 5.72
C THR A 15 8.85 -5.56 6.92
N GLU A 16 8.94 -6.89 6.91
CA GLU A 16 8.64 -7.76 8.06
C GLU A 16 9.56 -7.53 9.25
N ASN A 17 10.76 -6.97 9.01
CA ASN A 17 11.75 -6.63 10.02
C ASN A 17 11.47 -5.27 10.72
N ALA A 18 10.40 -4.58 10.34
CA ALA A 18 9.91 -3.37 10.99
C ALA A 18 8.59 -3.64 11.72
N SER A 19 8.37 -3.02 12.86
CA SER A 19 7.07 -3.04 13.55
C SER A 19 6.27 -1.80 13.26
N LEU A 20 5.04 -1.97 12.76
CA LEU A 20 4.11 -0.88 12.54
C LEU A 20 2.91 -1.02 13.46
N HIS A 21 2.53 0.06 14.13
CA HIS A 21 1.38 0.13 15.02
C HIS A 21 0.46 1.29 14.60
N ILE A 22 -0.83 1.15 14.87
CA ILE A 22 -1.81 2.23 14.85
C ILE A 22 -2.47 2.24 16.22
N ASN A 23 -2.34 3.33 16.96
CA ASN A 23 -2.80 3.44 18.36
C ASN A 23 -2.40 2.21 19.21
N GLY A 24 -1.14 1.77 19.11
CA GLY A 24 -0.61 0.63 19.84
C GLY A 24 -0.98 -0.76 19.29
N ILE A 25 -1.92 -0.88 18.36
CA ILE A 25 -2.28 -2.15 17.72
C ILE A 25 -1.29 -2.46 16.59
N LYS A 26 -0.66 -3.64 16.66
CA LYS A 26 0.30 -4.09 15.64
C LYS A 26 -0.40 -4.41 14.32
N MET A 27 0.04 -3.75 13.24
CA MET A 27 -0.53 -3.85 11.90
C MET A 27 0.19 -4.85 10.99
N ASN A 28 1.27 -5.45 11.45
CA ASN A 28 1.97 -6.50 10.70
C ASN A 28 1.10 -7.76 10.65
N LYS A 29 0.86 -8.29 9.47
CA LYS A 29 0.08 -9.52 9.25
C LYS A 29 0.76 -10.72 9.90
N ILE A 30 0.00 -11.57 10.59
CA ILE A 30 0.51 -12.74 11.32
C ILE A 30 1.18 -13.75 10.35
N TYR A 31 0.62 -13.94 9.15
CA TYR A 31 1.07 -14.96 8.20
C TYR A 31 2.38 -14.63 7.45
N ASN A 32 2.77 -13.36 7.35
CA ASN A 32 3.99 -12.95 6.63
C ASN A 32 4.80 -11.84 7.31
N GLY A 33 4.38 -11.37 8.48
CA GLY A 33 5.07 -10.32 9.23
C GLY A 33 5.02 -8.92 8.59
N ARG A 34 4.35 -8.72 7.45
CA ARG A 34 4.38 -7.46 6.68
C ARG A 34 3.12 -6.62 6.90
N PRO A 35 3.25 -5.31 7.05
CA PRO A 35 2.08 -4.44 7.07
C PRO A 35 1.45 -4.35 5.67
N GLN A 36 0.11 -4.40 5.60
CA GLN A 36 -0.63 -4.20 4.36
C GLN A 36 -0.95 -2.71 4.20
N TRP A 37 -0.01 -1.93 3.71
CA TRP A 37 -0.08 -0.46 3.59
C TRP A 37 -1.31 0.08 2.86
N SER A 38 -1.91 -0.70 1.96
CA SER A 38 -3.11 -0.29 1.24
C SER A 38 -4.37 -0.23 2.11
N ASN A 39 -4.37 -0.85 3.30
CA ASN A 39 -5.51 -0.86 4.22
C ASN A 39 -5.83 0.53 4.79
N TRP A 40 -4.88 1.45 4.76
CA TRP A 40 -5.04 2.87 5.14
C TRP A 40 -4.53 3.81 4.06
N GLY A 41 -4.42 3.31 2.84
CA GLY A 41 -3.94 4.10 1.71
C GLY A 41 -4.90 5.23 1.35
N GLY A 42 -4.36 6.42 1.09
CA GLY A 42 -5.15 7.60 0.72
C GLY A 42 -5.57 8.49 1.89
N LEU A 43 -5.24 8.13 3.12
CA LEU A 43 -5.57 8.83 4.35
C LEU A 43 -4.40 9.67 4.90
N ASN A 44 -3.55 10.18 4.04
CA ASN A 44 -2.30 10.84 4.42
C ASN A 44 -2.47 11.99 5.42
N ASP A 45 -3.59 12.72 5.39
CA ASP A 45 -3.79 13.85 6.29
C ASP A 45 -3.99 13.42 7.74
N VAL A 46 -4.57 12.25 7.96
CA VAL A 46 -4.83 11.72 9.30
C VAL A 46 -3.78 10.72 9.79
N LEU A 47 -2.83 10.33 8.94
CA LEU A 47 -1.75 9.40 9.30
C LEU A 47 -0.38 10.10 9.47
N ARG A 48 -0.36 11.41 9.70
CA ARG A 48 0.88 12.20 9.81
C ARG A 48 1.53 12.17 11.18
N ASN A 49 0.75 11.93 12.22
CA ASN A 49 1.24 11.89 13.57
C ASN A 49 1.89 10.53 13.84
N GLN A 50 3.22 10.49 13.70
CA GLN A 50 4.00 9.25 13.73
C GLN A 50 5.14 9.37 14.75
N GLU A 51 5.23 8.36 15.58
CA GLU A 51 6.32 8.13 16.50
C GLU A 51 7.26 7.09 15.89
N LEU A 52 8.50 7.46 15.62
CA LEU A 52 9.48 6.63 14.95
C LEU A 52 10.66 6.31 15.86
N SER A 53 11.06 5.05 15.92
CA SER A 53 12.34 4.62 16.47
C SER A 53 13.16 3.88 15.43
N ASN A 54 14.48 3.98 15.53
CA ASN A 54 15.41 3.32 14.64
C ASN A 54 16.12 2.17 15.36
N GLY A 55 16.20 1.02 14.65
CA GLY A 55 16.90 -0.15 15.18
C GLY A 55 16.26 -0.66 16.48
N LEU A 56 17.09 -0.98 17.46
CA LEU A 56 16.67 -1.58 18.74
C LEU A 56 16.21 -0.56 19.79
N ILE A 57 16.02 0.70 19.41
CA ILE A 57 15.49 1.71 20.35
C ILE A 57 14.01 1.41 20.57
N PRO A 58 13.56 1.19 21.83
CA PRO A 58 12.17 0.88 22.12
C PRO A 58 11.25 2.08 21.88
N LEU A 59 10.03 1.81 21.49
CA LEU A 59 8.88 2.71 21.58
C LEU A 59 7.91 2.20 22.64
N LYS A 60 6.93 3.02 23.00
CA LYS A 60 5.91 2.68 23.99
C LYS A 60 5.27 1.28 23.75
N TYR A 61 5.08 0.89 22.50
CA TYR A 61 4.40 -0.36 22.11
C TYR A 61 5.33 -1.41 21.48
N SER A 62 6.65 -1.18 21.47
CA SER A 62 7.60 -2.07 20.80
C SER A 62 8.98 -2.00 21.42
N PHE A 63 9.64 -3.15 21.51
CA PHE A 63 11.04 -3.26 21.93
C PHE A 63 12.04 -2.90 20.82
N GLY A 64 11.58 -2.38 19.70
CA GLY A 64 12.40 -2.11 18.52
C GLY A 64 12.49 -3.30 17.56
N GLY A 65 13.41 -3.24 16.61
CA GLY A 65 13.63 -4.26 15.60
C GLY A 65 14.73 -3.84 14.62
N ALA A 66 15.13 -4.72 13.72
CA ALA A 66 16.24 -4.44 12.78
C ALA A 66 15.98 -3.17 11.93
N LEU A 67 14.74 -2.90 11.56
CA LEU A 67 14.30 -1.68 10.84
C LEU A 67 13.63 -0.65 11.74
N GLY A 68 13.60 -0.89 13.07
CA GLY A 68 12.92 -0.01 14.01
C GLY A 68 11.41 -0.25 14.10
N SER A 69 10.74 0.73 14.69
CA SER A 69 9.30 0.70 14.94
C SER A 69 8.66 2.03 14.60
N ASN A 70 7.41 1.97 14.19
CA ASN A 70 6.57 3.14 13.93
C ASN A 70 5.22 2.95 14.62
N ASN A 71 4.77 3.94 15.37
CA ASN A 71 3.40 4.03 15.86
C ASN A 71 2.73 5.25 15.24
N ILE A 72 1.59 5.04 14.59
CA ILE A 72 0.76 6.10 14.02
C ILE A 72 -0.32 6.41 15.05
N ASN A 73 -0.25 7.59 15.66
CA ASN A 73 -1.26 8.05 16.60
C ASN A 73 -2.42 8.71 15.82
N VAL A 74 -3.60 8.12 15.94
CA VAL A 74 -4.82 8.56 15.25
C VAL A 74 -5.95 8.90 16.22
N LYS A 75 -5.63 9.21 17.48
CA LYS A 75 -6.59 9.73 18.45
C LYS A 75 -7.11 11.10 17.98
N ALA A 76 -8.41 11.34 18.15
CA ALA A 76 -9.05 12.54 17.60
C ALA A 76 -8.54 13.83 18.24
N SER A 77 -8.13 13.80 19.51
CA SER A 77 -7.56 14.93 20.23
C SER A 77 -6.20 15.41 19.69
N GLU A 78 -5.47 14.53 19.02
CA GLU A 78 -4.13 14.82 18.48
C GLU A 78 -4.15 15.68 17.21
N TYR A 79 -5.32 15.94 16.65
CA TYR A 79 -5.47 16.78 15.48
C TYR A 79 -5.87 18.21 15.86
N GLY A 80 -5.16 19.18 15.32
CA GLY A 80 -5.57 20.59 15.40
C GLY A 80 -6.90 20.80 14.68
N GLN A 81 -7.75 21.68 15.26
CA GLN A 81 -9.05 22.03 14.66
C GLN A 81 -8.88 22.59 13.25
N GLY A 82 -9.73 22.13 12.33
CA GLY A 82 -9.77 22.67 10.97
C GLY A 82 -10.14 21.64 9.93
N GLY A 83 -10.36 22.14 8.72
CA GLY A 83 -10.66 21.31 7.55
C GLY A 83 -9.64 21.51 6.43
N ARG A 84 -9.48 20.50 5.60
CA ARG A 84 -8.60 20.54 4.44
C ARG A 84 -9.21 19.80 3.27
N VAL A 85 -9.09 20.38 2.08
CA VAL A 85 -9.39 19.72 0.80
C VAL A 85 -8.13 19.75 -0.03
N THR A 86 -7.76 18.61 -0.58
CA THR A 86 -6.57 18.46 -1.41
C THR A 86 -6.92 17.72 -2.68
N TYR A 87 -6.61 18.33 -3.82
CA TYR A 87 -6.59 17.64 -5.11
C TYR A 87 -5.15 17.56 -5.62
N SER A 88 -4.79 16.43 -6.20
CA SER A 88 -3.50 16.26 -6.86
C SER A 88 -3.62 15.36 -8.09
N SER A 89 -2.85 15.69 -9.13
CA SER A 89 -2.71 14.90 -10.33
C SER A 89 -1.32 14.29 -10.40
N SER A 90 -1.22 13.09 -10.92
CA SER A 90 0.02 12.32 -11.02
C SER A 90 -0.01 11.46 -12.28
N ASN A 91 1.14 11.06 -12.77
CA ASN A 91 1.28 10.19 -13.92
C ASN A 91 1.91 8.83 -13.59
N ARG A 92 1.89 8.41 -12.33
CA ARG A 92 2.46 7.12 -11.91
C ARG A 92 1.41 6.04 -11.74
N SER A 93 1.04 5.71 -10.48
CA SER A 93 0.10 4.61 -10.20
C SER A 93 -1.36 5.00 -10.38
N TYR A 94 -1.69 6.28 -10.21
CA TYR A 94 -3.02 6.84 -10.42
C TYR A 94 -2.90 8.24 -11.01
N ALA A 95 -3.92 8.66 -11.77
CA ALA A 95 -3.93 9.97 -12.41
C ALA A 95 -4.44 11.07 -11.47
N ASN A 96 -5.43 10.76 -10.64
CA ASN A 96 -6.14 11.74 -9.84
C ASN A 96 -6.28 11.28 -8.39
N ARG A 97 -6.23 12.26 -7.48
CA ARG A 97 -6.47 12.08 -6.06
C ARG A 97 -7.24 13.27 -5.52
N LEU A 98 -8.37 13.00 -4.88
CA LEU A 98 -9.12 13.96 -4.08
C LEU A 98 -9.14 13.45 -2.63
N MET A 99 -8.89 14.34 -1.69
CA MET A 99 -8.93 14.04 -0.27
C MET A 99 -9.51 15.22 0.47
N THR A 100 -10.40 14.95 1.41
CA THR A 100 -10.92 15.95 2.35
C THR A 100 -10.83 15.41 3.77
N SER A 101 -10.54 16.30 4.71
CA SER A 101 -10.49 15.98 6.14
C SER A 101 -11.05 17.13 6.95
N TYR A 102 -11.63 16.81 8.10
CA TYR A 102 -12.10 17.75 9.09
C TYR A 102 -11.82 17.21 10.49
N ASN A 103 -11.29 18.08 11.36
CA ASN A 103 -10.97 17.79 12.75
C ASN A 103 -11.64 18.82 13.63
N SER A 104 -12.35 18.39 14.64
CA SER A 104 -13.01 19.30 15.60
C SER A 104 -12.03 19.98 16.57
N GLY A 105 -10.86 19.34 16.78
CA GLY A 105 -10.07 19.58 17.99
C GLY A 105 -10.82 19.10 19.23
N MET A 106 -10.28 19.31 20.42
CA MET A 106 -10.95 19.00 21.67
C MET A 106 -12.01 20.06 21.96
N LEU A 107 -13.26 19.63 22.12
CA LEU A 107 -14.41 20.48 22.45
C LEU A 107 -14.56 20.62 23.97
N ASN A 108 -15.25 21.68 24.41
CA ASN A 108 -15.41 22.01 25.83
C ASN A 108 -16.14 20.92 26.64
N ASP A 109 -16.95 20.07 25.99
CA ASP A 109 -17.66 18.95 26.59
C ASP A 109 -16.83 17.65 26.59
N GLY A 110 -15.53 17.72 26.24
CA GLY A 110 -14.61 16.60 26.25
C GLY A 110 -14.76 15.63 25.06
N TRP A 111 -15.42 16.03 23.98
CA TRP A 111 -15.44 15.31 22.72
C TRP A 111 -14.38 15.82 21.76
N ALA A 112 -13.81 14.91 20.98
CA ALA A 112 -13.05 15.23 19.78
C ALA A 112 -13.44 14.29 18.67
N TYR A 113 -13.46 14.76 17.40
CA TYR A 113 -13.67 13.89 16.26
C TYR A 113 -12.84 14.34 15.06
N SER A 114 -12.42 13.36 14.28
CA SER A 114 -11.68 13.54 13.04
C SER A 114 -12.28 12.65 11.97
N ILE A 115 -12.56 13.23 10.80
CA ILE A 115 -13.14 12.53 9.65
C ILE A 115 -12.26 12.82 8.45
N SER A 116 -11.97 11.80 7.64
CA SER A 116 -11.32 11.97 6.35
C SER A 116 -11.91 11.03 5.31
N ILE A 117 -12.13 11.54 4.11
CA ILE A 117 -12.52 10.75 2.95
C ILE A 117 -11.60 11.06 1.78
N GLY A 118 -11.32 10.04 0.98
CA GLY A 118 -10.45 10.19 -0.16
C GLY A 118 -10.84 9.30 -1.32
N ARG A 119 -10.50 9.76 -2.51
CA ARG A 119 -10.65 9.03 -3.77
C ARG A 119 -9.34 9.11 -4.55
N ARG A 120 -8.86 7.98 -5.05
CA ARG A 120 -7.71 7.90 -5.97
C ARG A 120 -8.13 7.05 -7.15
N TRP A 121 -7.92 7.56 -8.37
CA TRP A 121 -8.36 6.85 -9.56
C TRP A 121 -7.48 7.18 -10.76
N GLY A 122 -7.50 6.29 -11.73
CA GLY A 122 -6.90 6.42 -13.04
C GLY A 122 -7.16 5.16 -13.82
N ASP A 123 -7.62 5.32 -15.05
CA ASP A 123 -7.87 4.20 -15.96
C ASP A 123 -6.55 3.60 -16.42
N GLU A 124 -5.51 4.43 -16.50
CA GLU A 124 -4.15 4.02 -16.79
C GLU A 124 -3.15 4.90 -16.00
N GLY A 125 -2.11 4.29 -15.46
CA GLY A 125 -0.99 4.97 -14.83
C GLY A 125 0.14 5.26 -15.82
N TYR A 126 1.40 5.25 -15.37
CA TYR A 126 2.55 5.43 -16.24
C TYR A 126 2.76 4.24 -17.18
N GLN A 127 2.60 3.01 -16.67
CA GLN A 127 2.72 1.79 -17.47
C GLN A 127 1.36 1.39 -18.04
N ASP A 128 1.43 0.73 -19.20
CA ASP A 128 0.25 0.30 -19.95
C ASP A 128 -0.67 -0.61 -19.12
N ALA A 129 -1.97 -0.37 -19.23
CA ALA A 129 -3.05 -1.09 -18.55
C ALA A 129 -2.92 -1.16 -17.01
N SER A 130 -2.12 -0.33 -16.41
CA SER A 130 -2.09 -0.15 -14.96
C SER A 130 -3.21 0.80 -14.55
N PHE A 131 -4.32 0.28 -14.09
CA PHE A 131 -5.41 1.08 -13.54
C PHE A 131 -5.34 1.15 -12.01
N TYR A 132 -5.98 2.16 -11.43
CA TYR A 132 -6.10 2.33 -9.99
C TYR A 132 -7.47 2.84 -9.62
N ASP A 133 -8.12 2.15 -8.69
CA ASP A 133 -9.45 2.51 -8.17
C ASP A 133 -9.45 2.29 -6.66
N SER A 134 -9.59 3.38 -5.89
CA SER A 134 -9.54 3.32 -4.44
C SER A 134 -10.38 4.43 -3.82
N ASN A 135 -11.22 4.03 -2.88
CA ASN A 135 -11.83 4.94 -1.93
C ASN A 135 -11.14 4.80 -0.58
N SER A 136 -11.24 5.81 0.27
CA SER A 136 -10.78 5.73 1.65
C SER A 136 -11.69 6.56 2.55
N ALA A 137 -11.96 6.02 3.73
CA ALA A 137 -12.73 6.68 4.78
C ALA A 137 -12.03 6.44 6.12
N PHE A 138 -12.00 7.44 6.94
CA PHE A 138 -11.46 7.44 8.27
C PHE A 138 -12.40 8.17 9.21
N LEU A 139 -12.60 7.61 10.38
CA LEU A 139 -13.31 8.22 11.49
C LEU A 139 -12.50 7.95 12.76
N SER A 140 -12.24 8.99 13.53
CA SER A 140 -11.78 8.88 14.92
C SER A 140 -12.69 9.72 15.80
N VAL A 141 -13.16 9.14 16.89
CA VAL A 141 -14.00 9.81 17.89
C VAL A 141 -13.43 9.54 19.27
N GLU A 142 -13.20 10.58 20.01
CA GLU A 142 -12.64 10.50 21.35
C GLU A 142 -13.55 11.18 22.35
N LYS A 143 -13.66 10.60 23.56
CA LYS A 143 -14.39 11.15 24.67
C LYS A 143 -13.54 11.09 25.93
N ILE A 144 -13.27 12.23 26.53
CA ILE A 144 -12.80 12.33 27.91
C ILE A 144 -14.00 12.10 28.81
N LEU A 145 -13.97 11.01 29.58
CA LEU A 145 -15.06 10.64 30.50
C LEU A 145 -14.94 11.41 31.80
N ASN A 146 -13.73 11.57 32.31
CA ASN A 146 -13.34 12.34 33.49
C ASN A 146 -11.82 12.57 33.46
N ASP A 147 -11.26 13.14 34.52
CA ASP A 147 -9.83 13.49 34.59
C ASP A 147 -8.89 12.27 34.46
N ASN A 148 -9.37 11.08 34.69
CA ASN A 148 -8.58 9.84 34.71
C ASN A 148 -8.88 8.89 33.54
N HIS A 149 -9.97 9.07 32.81
CA HIS A 149 -10.41 8.11 31.81
C HIS A 149 -10.76 8.77 30.48
N SER A 150 -10.24 8.24 29.40
CA SER A 150 -10.68 8.55 28.04
C SER A 150 -10.93 7.31 27.21
N LEU A 151 -11.81 7.43 26.22
CA LEU A 151 -12.12 6.42 25.22
C LEU A 151 -11.89 6.98 23.82
N ASN A 152 -11.23 6.24 22.97
CA ASN A 152 -11.07 6.58 21.56
C ASN A 152 -11.54 5.41 20.68
N PHE A 153 -12.39 5.71 19.71
CA PHE A 153 -12.86 4.79 18.69
C PHE A 153 -12.32 5.22 17.33
N VAL A 154 -11.72 4.30 16.58
CA VAL A 154 -11.20 4.52 15.23
C VAL A 154 -11.79 3.52 14.27
N ALA A 155 -12.22 3.99 13.10
CA ALA A 155 -12.61 3.16 11.97
C ALA A 155 -11.86 3.60 10.71
N ILE A 156 -11.27 2.63 10.01
CA ILE A 156 -10.53 2.82 8.76
C ILE A 156 -11.12 1.89 7.71
N TYR A 157 -11.47 2.44 6.55
CA TYR A 157 -11.95 1.68 5.41
C TYR A 157 -11.33 2.23 4.11
N ALA A 158 -10.44 1.46 3.51
CA ALA A 158 -9.71 1.87 2.31
C ALA A 158 -9.73 0.80 1.20
N PRO A 159 -10.92 0.45 0.66
CA PRO A 159 -11.02 -0.51 -0.42
C PRO A 159 -10.23 0.00 -1.64
N ASN A 160 -9.46 -0.92 -2.24
CA ASN A 160 -8.71 -0.58 -3.44
C ASN A 160 -8.63 -1.75 -4.41
N ARG A 161 -8.61 -1.43 -5.69
CA ARG A 161 -8.42 -2.35 -6.81
C ARG A 161 -7.43 -1.73 -7.79
N ARG A 162 -6.44 -2.50 -8.22
CA ARG A 162 -5.42 -2.00 -9.13
C ARG A 162 -4.88 -3.08 -10.06
N GLY A 163 -4.59 -2.70 -11.30
CA GLY A 163 -3.78 -3.49 -12.22
C GLY A 163 -2.31 -3.43 -11.80
N LYS A 164 -1.66 -4.59 -11.73
CA LYS A 164 -0.24 -4.67 -11.44
C LYS A 164 0.60 -4.38 -12.68
N VAL A 165 1.84 -4.01 -12.42
CA VAL A 165 2.88 -3.80 -13.42
C VAL A 165 3.92 -4.91 -13.29
N SER A 166 4.43 -5.40 -14.41
CA SER A 166 5.50 -6.37 -14.46
C SER A 166 6.84 -5.77 -14.00
N PRO A 167 7.65 -6.53 -13.26
CA PRO A 167 9.04 -6.17 -13.03
C PRO A 167 9.83 -6.46 -14.32
N ASN A 168 10.31 -5.45 -14.99
CA ASN A 168 11.02 -5.57 -16.26
C ASN A 168 12.53 -5.47 -16.05
N THR A 169 13.29 -6.21 -16.87
CA THR A 169 14.75 -6.06 -17.00
C THR A 169 15.10 -4.84 -17.88
N GLN A 170 16.36 -4.43 -17.87
CA GLN A 170 16.82 -3.38 -18.77
C GLN A 170 16.63 -3.76 -20.24
N GLU A 171 16.90 -5.01 -20.62
CA GLU A 171 16.66 -5.53 -21.97
C GLU A 171 15.21 -5.34 -22.42
N VAL A 172 14.24 -5.66 -21.56
CA VAL A 172 12.81 -5.46 -21.85
C VAL A 172 12.48 -3.99 -22.06
N TYR A 173 13.08 -3.10 -21.25
CA TYR A 173 12.90 -1.66 -21.45
C TYR A 173 13.55 -1.14 -22.74
N ASP A 174 14.70 -1.68 -23.12
CA ASP A 174 15.39 -1.30 -24.36
C ASP A 174 14.58 -1.75 -25.60
N LEU A 175 13.91 -2.89 -25.54
CA LEU A 175 13.09 -3.43 -26.62
C LEU A 175 11.71 -2.79 -26.75
N LYS A 176 11.03 -2.50 -25.63
CA LYS A 176 9.62 -2.05 -25.60
C LYS A 176 9.39 -0.68 -24.97
N GLY A 177 10.42 -0.08 -24.36
CA GLY A 177 10.32 1.19 -23.64
C GLY A 177 9.81 1.05 -22.22
N THR A 178 9.93 2.13 -21.45
CA THR A 178 9.69 2.17 -20.00
C THR A 178 8.22 2.09 -19.59
N LYS A 179 7.29 2.21 -20.53
CA LYS A 179 5.85 2.07 -20.29
C LYS A 179 5.36 0.64 -20.40
N TYR A 180 6.17 -0.26 -20.95
CA TYR A 180 5.80 -1.63 -21.18
C TYR A 180 5.37 -2.33 -19.90
N ASN A 181 4.26 -3.07 -20.01
CA ASN A 181 3.71 -3.96 -19.01
C ASN A 181 3.19 -5.21 -19.71
N GLU A 182 3.69 -6.39 -19.34
CA GLU A 182 3.27 -7.65 -19.96
C GLU A 182 1.90 -8.14 -19.47
N TYR A 183 1.37 -7.61 -18.37
CA TYR A 183 0.21 -8.16 -17.67
C TYR A 183 -1.13 -7.78 -18.27
N TRP A 184 -1.18 -7.36 -19.53
CA TRP A 184 -2.43 -7.00 -20.16
C TRP A 184 -2.58 -7.57 -21.56
N GLY A 185 -3.80 -7.64 -22.03
CA GLY A 185 -4.18 -8.03 -23.36
C GLY A 185 -5.61 -7.60 -23.65
N TYR A 186 -6.11 -8.00 -24.81
CA TYR A 186 -7.49 -7.79 -25.19
C TYR A 186 -8.32 -9.04 -24.90
N GLN A 187 -9.46 -8.87 -24.24
CA GLN A 187 -10.46 -9.88 -24.04
C GLN A 187 -11.81 -9.32 -24.47
N ASP A 188 -12.46 -9.93 -25.43
CA ASP A 188 -13.73 -9.46 -26.00
C ASP A 188 -13.68 -8.02 -26.51
N GLY A 189 -12.52 -7.59 -27.03
CA GLY A 189 -12.28 -6.23 -27.52
C GLY A 189 -11.95 -5.20 -26.44
N GLU A 190 -11.97 -5.58 -25.17
CA GLU A 190 -11.62 -4.70 -24.05
C GLU A 190 -10.19 -4.96 -23.54
N LYS A 191 -9.47 -3.87 -23.24
CA LYS A 191 -8.15 -3.93 -22.62
C LYS A 191 -8.27 -4.38 -21.17
N ARG A 192 -7.65 -5.50 -20.82
CA ARG A 192 -7.70 -6.10 -19.48
C ARG A 192 -6.31 -6.36 -18.93
N ASN A 193 -6.14 -6.09 -17.63
CA ASN A 193 -4.96 -6.50 -16.89
C ASN A 193 -5.22 -7.85 -16.19
N SER A 194 -4.38 -8.84 -16.43
CA SER A 194 -4.49 -10.20 -15.89
C SER A 194 -4.09 -10.30 -14.41
N ARG A 195 -3.30 -9.33 -13.92
CA ARG A 195 -2.75 -9.29 -12.56
C ARG A 195 -3.41 -8.18 -11.74
N VAL A 196 -4.63 -8.40 -11.32
CA VAL A 196 -5.38 -7.44 -10.50
C VAL A 196 -5.20 -7.75 -9.03
N LYS A 197 -4.82 -6.75 -8.23
CA LYS A 197 -4.87 -6.82 -6.77
C LYS A 197 -6.10 -6.08 -6.26
N ARG A 198 -6.90 -6.75 -5.43
CA ARG A 198 -8.04 -6.19 -4.71
C ARG A 198 -7.79 -6.34 -3.22
N VAL A 199 -8.03 -5.28 -2.46
CA VAL A 199 -7.92 -5.28 -1.00
C VAL A 199 -9.15 -4.60 -0.42
N VAL A 200 -9.85 -5.29 0.48
CA VAL A 200 -11.01 -4.79 1.22
C VAL A 200 -10.90 -5.33 2.64
N GLU A 201 -10.17 -4.62 3.50
CA GLU A 201 -9.89 -5.04 4.87
C GLU A 201 -10.14 -3.87 5.84
N PRO A 202 -11.40 -3.61 6.26
CA PRO A 202 -11.70 -2.62 7.29
C PRO A 202 -10.95 -2.89 8.59
N ILE A 203 -10.63 -1.81 9.31
CA ILE A 203 -9.98 -1.85 10.61
C ILE A 203 -10.83 -1.04 11.58
N VAL A 204 -11.09 -1.60 12.75
CA VAL A 204 -11.74 -0.92 13.87
C VAL A 204 -10.85 -1.05 15.10
N ILE A 205 -10.62 0.07 15.80
CA ILE A 205 -9.81 0.11 17.02
C ILE A 205 -10.61 0.83 18.11
N LEU A 206 -10.59 0.28 19.30
CA LEU A 206 -11.09 0.90 20.51
C LEU A 206 -9.94 0.99 21.50
N ASN A 207 -9.66 2.18 21.99
CA ASN A 207 -8.67 2.44 23.02
C ASN A 207 -9.37 2.97 24.28
N HIS A 208 -8.90 2.54 25.43
CA HIS A 208 -9.23 3.09 26.74
C HIS A 208 -7.94 3.46 27.43
N ASP A 209 -7.81 4.72 27.79
CA ASP A 209 -6.70 5.23 28.58
C ASP A 209 -7.18 5.47 30.02
N TRP A 210 -6.44 4.98 30.98
CA TRP A 210 -6.70 5.15 32.39
C TRP A 210 -5.46 5.66 33.11
N GLU A 211 -5.52 6.89 33.60
CA GLU A 211 -4.53 7.49 34.49
C GLU A 211 -4.83 7.05 35.93
N ILE A 212 -4.15 5.99 36.41
CA ILE A 212 -4.38 5.41 37.72
C ILE A 212 -3.92 6.35 38.83
N ASN A 213 -2.75 6.96 38.63
CA ASN A 213 -2.14 7.97 39.51
C ASN A 213 -1.03 8.71 38.73
N GLU A 214 -0.35 9.67 39.38
CA GLU A 214 0.69 10.50 38.74
C GLU A 214 1.88 9.72 38.13
N SER A 215 2.09 8.47 38.54
CA SER A 215 3.22 7.62 38.10
C SER A 215 2.79 6.38 37.30
N SER A 216 1.50 6.14 37.16
CA SER A 216 1.00 4.89 36.58
C SER A 216 -0.22 5.13 35.69
N SER A 217 -0.12 4.67 34.44
CA SER A 217 -1.23 4.68 33.50
C SER A 217 -1.43 3.30 32.88
N LEU A 218 -2.63 3.00 32.45
CA LEU A 218 -2.99 1.78 31.74
C LEU A 218 -3.69 2.14 30.44
N GLU A 219 -3.11 1.69 29.33
CA GLU A 219 -3.76 1.75 28.02
C GLU A 219 -4.25 0.37 27.61
N THR A 220 -5.53 0.28 27.31
CA THR A 220 -6.16 -0.96 26.83
C THR A 220 -6.62 -0.72 25.38
N SER A 221 -6.13 -1.52 24.46
CA SER A 221 -6.45 -1.39 23.03
C SER A 221 -7.03 -2.69 22.49
N LEU A 222 -8.18 -2.59 21.82
CA LEU A 222 -8.83 -3.68 21.11
C LEU A 222 -8.87 -3.35 19.62
N GLY A 223 -8.24 -4.18 18.78
CA GLY A 223 -8.25 -4.02 17.34
C GLY A 223 -8.96 -5.19 16.67
N PHE A 224 -9.77 -4.89 15.67
CA PHE A 224 -10.43 -5.88 14.83
C PHE A 224 -10.25 -5.53 13.35
N GLN A 225 -9.73 -6.48 12.58
CA GLN A 225 -9.56 -6.38 11.14
C GLN A 225 -10.16 -7.60 10.47
N PHE A 226 -10.93 -7.39 9.40
CA PHE A 226 -11.61 -8.44 8.65
C PHE A 226 -11.64 -8.10 7.17
N GLY A 227 -12.04 -9.04 6.32
CA GLY A 227 -12.23 -8.80 4.88
C GLY A 227 -11.35 -9.67 3.99
N ASP A 228 -11.09 -9.17 2.78
CA ASP A 228 -10.49 -9.94 1.70
C ASP A 228 -9.27 -9.26 1.07
N LEU A 229 -8.29 -10.10 0.71
CA LEU A 229 -7.17 -9.72 -0.15
C LEU A 229 -7.11 -10.70 -1.33
N GLY A 230 -7.43 -10.23 -2.53
CA GLY A 230 -7.41 -11.01 -3.76
C GLY A 230 -6.28 -10.60 -4.70
N ASN A 231 -5.73 -11.59 -5.40
CA ASN A 231 -4.82 -11.37 -6.52
C ASN A 231 -5.25 -12.27 -7.67
N SER A 232 -5.53 -11.70 -8.85
CA SER A 232 -5.73 -12.50 -10.05
C SER A 232 -4.40 -12.83 -10.73
N ARG A 233 -4.42 -13.89 -11.51
CA ARG A 233 -3.37 -14.26 -12.44
C ARG A 233 -3.97 -15.17 -13.53
N LEU A 234 -3.25 -15.28 -14.66
CA LEU A 234 -3.63 -16.26 -15.68
C LEU A 234 -3.50 -17.67 -15.11
N ASP A 235 -4.42 -18.51 -15.50
CA ASP A 235 -4.28 -19.96 -15.36
C ASP A 235 -3.42 -20.48 -16.52
N TYR A 236 -2.36 -21.20 -16.19
CA TYR A 236 -1.47 -21.76 -17.20
C TYR A 236 -2.05 -23.03 -17.85
N ALA A 237 -3.14 -23.56 -17.29
CA ALA A 237 -3.82 -24.77 -17.80
C ALA A 237 -2.87 -25.96 -18.11
N GLY A 238 -1.78 -26.08 -17.32
CA GLY A 238 -0.75 -27.10 -17.54
C GLY A 238 0.28 -26.78 -18.65
N GLY A 239 0.18 -25.62 -19.29
CA GLY A 239 1.14 -25.14 -20.28
C GLY A 239 2.40 -24.50 -19.68
N GLY A 240 3.30 -24.03 -20.54
CA GLY A 240 4.47 -23.24 -20.16
C GLY A 240 4.13 -21.87 -19.58
N ASN A 241 5.16 -21.13 -19.14
CA ASN A 241 4.98 -19.77 -18.66
C ASN A 241 4.49 -18.85 -19.80
N PRO A 242 3.29 -18.25 -19.70
CA PRO A 242 2.74 -17.40 -20.77
C PRO A 242 3.29 -15.97 -20.74
N SER A 243 4.27 -15.67 -19.86
CA SER A 243 4.87 -14.34 -19.78
C SER A 243 5.73 -14.06 -21.00
N PRO A 244 5.41 -13.02 -21.80
CA PRO A 244 6.25 -12.67 -22.96
C PRO A 244 7.67 -12.25 -22.57
N ALA A 245 7.85 -11.71 -21.35
CA ALA A 245 9.17 -11.31 -20.82
C ALA A 245 9.86 -12.45 -20.03
N TYR A 246 9.46 -13.71 -20.25
CA TYR A 246 10.16 -14.85 -19.67
C TYR A 246 11.58 -14.93 -20.23
N TYR A 247 12.58 -15.12 -19.36
CA TYR A 247 13.98 -14.97 -19.73
C TYR A 247 14.44 -15.87 -20.89
N GLN A 248 13.82 -17.06 -21.07
CA GLN A 248 14.14 -17.99 -22.17
C GLN A 248 13.58 -17.54 -23.53
N ASP A 249 12.64 -16.60 -23.54
CA ASP A 249 12.04 -16.03 -24.74
C ASP A 249 12.68 -14.69 -25.15
N LEU A 250 13.69 -14.23 -24.40
CA LEU A 250 14.41 -12.98 -24.67
C LEU A 250 15.71 -13.20 -25.47
N PRO A 251 16.14 -12.23 -26.27
CA PRO A 251 17.37 -12.32 -27.07
C PRO A 251 18.62 -12.71 -26.29
N SER A 252 18.76 -12.19 -25.06
CA SER A 252 19.92 -12.47 -24.19
C SER A 252 20.09 -13.96 -23.87
N TYR A 253 19.02 -14.72 -23.78
CA TYR A 253 19.09 -16.17 -23.56
C TYR A 253 19.83 -16.88 -24.70
N PHE A 254 19.51 -16.56 -25.95
CA PHE A 254 20.14 -17.16 -27.15
C PHE A 254 21.57 -16.71 -27.36
N LEU A 255 21.93 -15.51 -26.88
CA LEU A 255 23.30 -15.00 -26.97
C LEU A 255 24.21 -15.54 -25.86
N GLY A 256 23.65 -16.03 -24.76
CA GLY A 256 24.36 -16.60 -23.62
C GLY A 256 24.40 -18.13 -23.60
N ASP A 257 24.11 -18.80 -24.70
CA ASP A 257 24.12 -20.27 -24.81
C ASP A 257 25.55 -20.82 -24.60
N GLU A 258 25.67 -21.92 -23.83
CA GLU A 258 26.95 -22.57 -23.53
C GLU A 258 27.65 -23.12 -24.78
N ASP A 259 26.88 -23.49 -25.80
CA ASP A 259 27.39 -23.98 -27.11
C ASP A 259 27.80 -22.85 -28.05
N GLY A 260 27.68 -21.59 -27.61
CA GLY A 260 28.00 -20.39 -28.36
C GLY A 260 26.78 -19.56 -28.79
N PRO A 261 26.96 -18.27 -29.17
CA PRO A 261 25.86 -17.37 -29.47
C PRO A 261 25.00 -17.84 -30.65
N ASN A 262 23.72 -18.01 -30.44
CA ASN A 262 22.72 -18.26 -31.48
C ASN A 262 22.10 -16.92 -31.96
N TYR A 263 22.71 -16.28 -32.94
CA TYR A 263 22.27 -14.97 -33.45
C TYR A 263 20.92 -15.04 -34.17
N GLU A 264 20.60 -16.13 -34.85
CA GLU A 264 19.33 -16.31 -35.53
C GLU A 264 18.19 -16.45 -34.50
N GLY A 265 18.40 -17.26 -33.46
CA GLY A 265 17.46 -17.39 -32.35
C GLY A 265 17.23 -16.07 -31.62
N ALA A 266 18.29 -15.32 -31.36
CA ALA A 266 18.20 -14.01 -30.75
C ALA A 266 17.39 -13.00 -31.60
N TYR A 267 17.61 -12.99 -32.91
CA TYR A 267 16.87 -12.12 -33.83
C TYR A 267 15.38 -12.48 -33.86
N LEU A 268 15.05 -13.76 -33.98
CA LEU A 268 13.66 -14.22 -33.98
C LEU A 268 12.95 -13.95 -32.64
N ALA A 269 13.65 -14.14 -31.52
CA ALA A 269 13.13 -13.80 -30.19
C ALA A 269 12.85 -12.30 -30.07
N GLN A 270 13.75 -11.44 -30.57
CA GLN A 270 13.55 -9.99 -30.61
C GLN A 270 12.34 -9.61 -31.45
N GLU A 271 12.23 -10.09 -32.68
CA GLU A 271 11.06 -9.81 -33.54
C GLU A 271 9.76 -10.26 -32.90
N ASN A 272 9.73 -11.49 -32.36
CA ASN A 272 8.54 -12.01 -31.68
C ASN A 272 8.16 -11.15 -30.47
N PHE A 273 9.10 -10.84 -29.61
CA PHE A 273 8.83 -10.01 -28.42
C PHE A 273 8.35 -8.60 -28.79
N VAL A 274 8.97 -7.96 -29.77
CA VAL A 274 8.58 -6.60 -30.20
C VAL A 274 7.18 -6.60 -30.81
N ASN A 275 6.81 -7.63 -31.58
CA ASN A 275 5.53 -7.68 -32.27
C ASN A 275 4.39 -8.24 -31.39
N ASN A 276 4.68 -9.17 -30.46
CA ASN A 276 3.69 -9.94 -29.71
C ASN A 276 3.91 -9.92 -28.18
N GLY A 277 4.66 -8.98 -27.64
CA GLY A 277 5.02 -8.92 -26.22
C GLY A 277 3.88 -8.57 -25.26
N GLN A 278 2.68 -9.04 -25.50
CA GLN A 278 1.46 -8.84 -24.69
C GLN A 278 0.78 -10.19 -24.46
N ILE A 279 0.07 -10.30 -23.32
CA ILE A 279 -0.70 -11.51 -22.95
C ILE A 279 -2.12 -11.43 -23.49
#